data_9c1fcda18be48f805b6c001c9f638980
#
_entry.id   9c1fcda18be48f805b6c001c9f638980
#
_cell.length_a   1.000
_cell.length_b   1.000
_cell.length_c   1.000
_cell.angle_alpha   90.00
_cell.angle_beta   90.00
_cell.angle_gamma   90.00
#
_symmetry.space_group_name_H-M   'P 1'
#
loop_
_entity.id
_entity.type
_entity.pdbx_description
1 polymer ?
#
loop_
_entity_poly.entity_id
_entity_poly.type
_entity_poly.pdbx_seq_one_letter_code
_entity_poly.pdbx_strand_id
1 'polypeptide(L)'
;AFGHVVIDAGAYSPREIEELAARVRQHRASVVLALDELEVEAQIRCAALFLTALFDAPREHWFPALVVVDEAQMFAPAAAGEMNDETRRLTLAAMTNLMCRGRKRGLAGIVATQRLAKLAKNVAAEASNFLMGRTFLDIDMARAADLLGMDRRQAE
;
A
#
# COMPACT_ATOMS: atom_id res chain seq x y z
N ALA A 1 -14.10 17.05 12.30
CA ALA A 1 -13.56 15.68 12.14
C ALA A 1 -14.24 15.05 10.94
N PHE A 2 -13.47 14.46 10.03
CA PHE A 2 -14.04 13.68 8.93
C PHE A 2 -14.57 12.36 9.50
N GLY A 3 -15.85 12.04 9.21
CA GLY A 3 -16.42 10.75 9.58
C GLY A 3 -15.72 9.62 8.82
N HIS A 4 -15.38 8.55 9.51
CA HIS A 4 -14.85 7.33 8.93
C HIS A 4 -15.41 6.11 9.64
N VAL A 5 -15.36 4.97 8.97
CA VAL A 5 -15.74 3.67 9.54
C VAL A 5 -14.46 2.87 9.76
N VAL A 6 -14.34 2.27 10.93
CA VAL A 6 -13.26 1.30 11.21
C VAL A 6 -13.78 -0.08 10.85
N ILE A 7 -13.03 -0.79 10.01
CA ILE A 7 -13.26 -2.18 9.64
C ILE A 7 -12.20 -3.01 10.35
N ASP A 8 -12.61 -3.75 11.37
CA ASP A 8 -11.75 -4.75 12.01
C ASP A 8 -11.69 -5.99 11.10
N ALA A 9 -10.54 -6.18 10.46
CA ALA A 9 -10.35 -7.26 9.48
C ALA A 9 -10.47 -8.66 10.09
N GLY A 10 -10.18 -8.82 11.39
CA GLY A 10 -10.30 -10.10 12.10
C GLY A 10 -11.73 -10.63 12.17
N ALA A 11 -12.73 -9.73 12.04
CA ALA A 11 -14.15 -10.10 12.11
C ALA A 11 -14.72 -10.62 10.78
N TYR A 12 -13.96 -10.59 9.67
CA TYR A 12 -14.47 -10.87 8.32
C TYR A 12 -13.67 -11.95 7.61
N SER A 13 -14.36 -12.74 6.81
CA SER A 13 -13.74 -13.69 5.87
C SER A 13 -13.09 -12.95 4.69
N PRO A 14 -12.17 -13.58 3.95
CA PRO A 14 -11.55 -13.01 2.75
C PRO A 14 -12.57 -12.48 1.73
N ARG A 15 -13.65 -13.20 1.51
CA ARG A 15 -14.72 -12.79 0.58
C ARG A 15 -15.45 -11.53 1.07
N GLU A 16 -15.75 -11.46 2.37
CA GLU A 16 -16.41 -10.28 2.96
C GLU A 16 -15.51 -9.05 2.89
N ILE A 17 -14.17 -9.21 3.02
CA ILE A 17 -13.21 -8.12 2.81
C ILE A 17 -13.28 -7.57 1.38
N GLU A 18 -13.37 -8.43 0.37
CA GLU A 18 -13.53 -8.01 -1.03
C GLU A 18 -14.88 -7.29 -1.25
N GLU A 19 -15.96 -7.81 -0.68
CA GLU A 19 -17.30 -7.20 -0.74
C GLU A 19 -17.31 -5.83 -0.03
N LEU A 20 -16.65 -5.70 1.12
CA LEU A 20 -16.50 -4.42 1.83
C LEU A 20 -15.73 -3.39 0.98
N ALA A 21 -14.63 -3.79 0.34
CA ALA A 21 -13.88 -2.92 -0.55
C ALA A 21 -14.73 -2.41 -1.73
N ALA A 22 -15.53 -3.28 -2.34
CA ALA A 22 -16.47 -2.92 -3.40
C ALA A 22 -17.51 -1.90 -2.90
N ARG A 23 -18.07 -2.10 -1.70
CA ARG A 23 -19.01 -1.16 -1.07
C ARG A 23 -18.35 0.18 -0.73
N VAL A 24 -17.10 0.18 -0.27
CA VAL A 24 -16.33 1.41 -0.03
C VAL A 24 -16.24 2.24 -1.31
N ARG A 25 -15.93 1.62 -2.44
CA ARG A 25 -15.90 2.30 -3.75
C ARG A 25 -17.27 2.81 -4.18
N GLN A 26 -18.30 1.97 -4.06
CA GLN A 26 -19.67 2.30 -4.44
C GLN A 26 -20.22 3.49 -3.66
N HIS A 27 -20.02 3.50 -2.34
CA HIS A 27 -20.60 4.50 -1.44
C HIS A 27 -19.65 5.67 -1.13
N ARG A 28 -18.42 5.67 -1.69
CA ARG A 28 -17.39 6.69 -1.42
C ARG A 28 -17.12 6.85 0.07
N ALA A 29 -17.14 5.75 0.80
CA ALA A 29 -16.95 5.75 2.24
C ALA A 29 -15.48 5.98 2.59
N SER A 30 -15.23 6.76 3.66
CA SER A 30 -13.92 6.84 4.28
C SER A 30 -13.80 5.73 5.32
N VAL A 31 -12.75 4.91 5.21
CA VAL A 31 -12.58 3.75 6.08
C VAL A 31 -11.14 3.64 6.59
N VAL A 32 -10.99 3.02 7.74
CA VAL A 32 -9.72 2.52 8.27
C VAL A 32 -9.85 1.01 8.33
N LEU A 33 -8.98 0.29 7.61
CA LEU A 33 -8.87 -1.16 7.70
C LEU A 33 -7.87 -1.50 8.82
N ALA A 34 -8.39 -1.93 9.97
CA ALA A 34 -7.58 -2.36 11.10
C ALA A 34 -7.18 -3.82 10.92
N LEU A 35 -5.89 -4.10 11.05
CA LEU A 35 -5.29 -5.42 10.79
C LEU A 35 -4.66 -6.03 12.02
N ASP A 36 -4.66 -5.31 13.15
CA ASP A 36 -3.84 -5.57 14.33
C ASP A 36 -4.12 -6.93 14.99
N GLU A 37 -5.34 -7.45 14.85
CA GLU A 37 -5.74 -8.74 15.42
C GLU A 37 -5.35 -9.96 14.56
N LEU A 38 -4.83 -9.71 13.35
CA LEU A 38 -4.42 -10.78 12.43
C LEU A 38 -2.93 -11.11 12.59
N GLU A 39 -2.57 -12.36 12.36
CA GLU A 39 -1.18 -12.75 12.13
C GLU A 39 -0.60 -12.07 10.90
N VAL A 40 0.72 -11.79 10.89
CA VAL A 40 1.39 -10.95 9.87
C VAL A 40 1.06 -11.37 8.43
N GLU A 41 1.10 -12.66 8.13
CA GLU A 41 0.79 -13.13 6.77
C GLU A 41 -0.69 -12.92 6.41
N ALA A 42 -1.60 -13.09 7.38
CA ALA A 42 -3.02 -12.82 7.21
C ALA A 42 -3.29 -11.31 7.02
N GLN A 43 -2.58 -10.44 7.74
CA GLN A 43 -2.63 -8.98 7.53
C GLN A 43 -2.29 -8.62 6.09
N ILE A 44 -1.17 -9.14 5.58
CA ILE A 44 -0.68 -8.88 4.23
C ILE A 44 -1.66 -9.38 3.18
N ARG A 45 -2.17 -10.59 3.35
CA ARG A 45 -3.16 -11.18 2.43
C ARG A 45 -4.47 -10.40 2.44
N CYS A 46 -4.97 -10.03 3.61
CA CYS A 46 -6.19 -9.23 3.77
C CYS A 46 -6.06 -7.87 3.07
N ALA A 47 -4.98 -7.13 3.33
CA ALA A 47 -4.71 -5.86 2.67
C ALA A 47 -4.61 -6.01 1.15
N ALA A 48 -3.97 -7.06 0.65
CA ALA A 48 -3.84 -7.31 -0.77
C ALA A 48 -5.20 -7.60 -1.45
N LEU A 49 -6.08 -8.38 -0.81
CA LEU A 49 -7.43 -8.64 -1.29
C LEU A 49 -8.26 -7.35 -1.31
N PHE A 50 -8.22 -6.58 -0.24
CA PHE A 50 -8.92 -5.30 -0.14
C PHE A 50 -8.47 -4.33 -1.23
N LEU A 51 -7.16 -4.14 -1.40
CA LEU A 51 -6.58 -3.26 -2.43
C LEU A 51 -6.92 -3.73 -3.84
N THR A 52 -6.89 -5.04 -4.10
CA THR A 52 -7.26 -5.63 -5.39
C THR A 52 -8.72 -5.35 -5.71
N ALA A 53 -9.62 -5.55 -4.75
CA ALA A 53 -11.05 -5.29 -4.93
C ALA A 53 -11.35 -3.79 -5.10
N LEU A 54 -10.63 -2.89 -4.40
CA LEU A 54 -10.71 -1.45 -4.66
C LEU A 54 -10.30 -1.11 -6.09
N PHE A 55 -9.23 -1.74 -6.59
CA PHE A 55 -8.70 -1.50 -7.92
C PHE A 55 -9.62 -2.07 -9.00
N ASP A 56 -10.20 -3.25 -8.80
CA ASP A 56 -11.06 -3.95 -9.77
C ASP A 56 -12.53 -3.51 -9.75
N ALA A 57 -12.86 -2.49 -8.96
CA ALA A 57 -14.20 -1.93 -8.91
C ALA A 57 -14.72 -1.56 -10.32
N PRO A 58 -16.02 -1.68 -10.58
CA PRO A 58 -16.65 -1.29 -11.85
C PRO A 58 -16.40 0.18 -12.19
N ARG A 59 -16.38 0.49 -13.50
CA ARG A 59 -16.04 1.84 -14.00
C ARG A 59 -16.94 2.95 -13.44
N GLU A 60 -18.19 2.66 -13.19
CA GLU A 60 -19.15 3.58 -12.57
C GLU A 60 -18.78 3.98 -11.13
N HIS A 61 -17.90 3.19 -10.49
CA HIS A 61 -17.41 3.45 -9.12
C HIS A 61 -15.97 4.03 -9.09
N TRP A 62 -15.41 4.46 -10.23
CA TRP A 62 -14.06 5.05 -10.29
C TRP A 62 -14.02 6.50 -9.80
N PHE A 63 -14.65 6.76 -8.69
CA PHE A 63 -14.55 8.07 -8.03
C PHE A 63 -13.16 8.27 -7.44
N PRO A 64 -12.69 9.55 -7.35
CA PRO A 64 -11.43 9.85 -6.70
C PRO A 64 -11.41 9.32 -5.26
N ALA A 65 -10.38 8.53 -4.95
CA ALA A 65 -10.14 8.01 -3.61
C ALA A 65 -8.63 8.02 -3.31
N LEU A 66 -8.30 8.42 -2.09
CA LEU A 66 -6.94 8.38 -1.57
C LEU A 66 -6.79 7.10 -0.75
N VAL A 67 -5.78 6.31 -1.06
CA VAL A 67 -5.42 5.09 -0.34
C VAL A 67 -4.09 5.33 0.37
N VAL A 68 -4.10 5.27 1.68
CA VAL A 68 -2.90 5.41 2.52
C VAL A 68 -2.50 4.03 3.02
N VAL A 69 -1.27 3.63 2.74
CA VAL A 69 -0.68 2.37 3.21
C VAL A 69 0.47 2.71 4.13
N ASP A 70 0.27 2.52 5.42
CA ASP A 70 1.33 2.67 6.42
C ASP A 70 2.16 1.38 6.52
N GLU A 71 3.41 1.51 6.97
CA GLU A 71 4.40 0.40 7.00
C GLU A 71 4.47 -0.38 5.68
N ALA A 72 4.45 0.35 4.56
CA ALA A 72 4.28 -0.17 3.20
C ALA A 72 5.32 -1.25 2.81
N GLN A 73 6.48 -1.30 3.45
CA GLN A 73 7.46 -2.37 3.24
C GLN A 73 6.95 -3.76 3.67
N MET A 74 5.92 -3.83 4.52
CA MET A 74 5.26 -5.10 4.85
C MET A 74 4.46 -5.63 3.66
N PHE A 75 3.79 -4.73 2.94
CA PHE A 75 2.89 -5.04 1.83
C PHE A 75 3.58 -5.06 0.47
N ALA A 76 4.75 -4.44 0.35
CA ALA A 76 5.57 -4.45 -0.85
C ALA A 76 7.06 -4.66 -0.49
N PRO A 77 7.43 -5.85 0.01
CA PRO A 77 8.80 -6.11 0.44
C PRO A 77 9.78 -6.18 -0.75
N ALA A 78 10.96 -5.60 -0.59
CA ALA A 78 12.04 -5.67 -1.57
C ALA A 78 12.60 -7.09 -1.77
N ALA A 79 12.60 -7.90 -0.70
CA ALA A 79 13.06 -9.30 -0.70
C ALA A 79 11.92 -10.23 -0.25
N ALA A 80 12.01 -11.51 -0.62
CA ALA A 80 10.99 -12.52 -0.31
C ALA A 80 10.79 -12.72 1.20
N GLY A 81 11.88 -12.71 1.99
CA GLY A 81 11.80 -13.03 3.42
C GLY A 81 11.22 -14.43 3.66
N GLU A 82 10.49 -14.57 4.75
CA GLU A 82 9.81 -15.82 5.13
C GLU A 82 8.36 -15.90 4.62
N MET A 83 7.91 -14.89 3.87
CA MET A 83 6.55 -14.82 3.34
C MET A 83 6.30 -15.90 2.27
N ASN A 84 5.13 -16.52 2.30
CA ASN A 84 4.69 -17.44 1.27
C ASN A 84 4.70 -16.76 -0.12
N ASP A 85 5.16 -17.48 -1.14
CA ASP A 85 5.30 -16.96 -2.51
C ASP A 85 3.97 -16.50 -3.12
N GLU A 86 2.86 -17.17 -2.81
CA GLU A 86 1.54 -16.79 -3.29
C GLU A 86 1.12 -15.45 -2.69
N THR A 87 1.23 -15.30 -1.36
CA THR A 87 0.93 -14.05 -0.64
C THR A 87 1.81 -12.92 -1.13
N ARG A 88 3.10 -13.20 -1.37
CA ARG A 88 4.04 -12.22 -1.90
C ARG A 88 3.64 -11.72 -3.29
N ARG A 89 3.28 -12.61 -4.20
CA ARG A 89 2.83 -12.24 -5.56
C ARG A 89 1.56 -11.41 -5.50
N LEU A 90 0.60 -11.82 -4.67
CA LEU A 90 -0.67 -11.13 -4.51
C LEU A 90 -0.46 -9.70 -4.01
N THR A 91 0.30 -9.53 -2.94
CA THR A 91 0.52 -8.20 -2.34
C THR A 91 1.34 -7.28 -3.23
N LEU A 92 2.40 -7.77 -3.87
CA LEU A 92 3.18 -6.98 -4.82
C LEU A 92 2.35 -6.55 -6.03
N ALA A 93 1.48 -7.42 -6.53
CA ALA A 93 0.58 -7.09 -7.63
C ALA A 93 -0.42 -5.99 -7.20
N ALA A 94 -1.03 -6.12 -6.02
CA ALA A 94 -1.98 -5.14 -5.48
C ALA A 94 -1.32 -3.76 -5.30
N MET A 95 -0.14 -3.70 -4.67
CA MET A 95 0.61 -2.46 -4.45
C MET A 95 1.11 -1.83 -5.76
N THR A 96 1.59 -2.65 -6.70
CA THR A 96 2.02 -2.18 -8.02
C THR A 96 0.83 -1.62 -8.81
N ASN A 97 -0.32 -2.30 -8.80
CA ASN A 97 -1.53 -1.80 -9.46
C ASN A 97 -1.99 -0.47 -8.86
N LEU A 98 -1.97 -0.32 -7.54
CA LEU A 98 -2.31 0.94 -6.87
C LEU A 98 -1.39 2.07 -7.35
N MET A 99 -0.08 1.90 -7.27
CA MET A 99 0.89 2.97 -7.53
C MET A 99 1.06 3.26 -9.04
N CYS A 100 1.16 2.24 -9.89
CA CYS A 100 1.43 2.42 -11.32
C CYS A 100 0.17 2.71 -12.14
N ARG A 101 -0.96 2.15 -11.76
CA ARG A 101 -2.18 2.11 -12.59
C ARG A 101 -3.42 2.70 -11.91
N GLY A 102 -3.38 2.92 -10.60
CA GLY A 102 -4.52 3.37 -9.79
C GLY A 102 -5.14 4.67 -10.30
N ARG A 103 -4.31 5.63 -10.75
CA ARG A 103 -4.76 6.92 -11.27
C ARG A 103 -5.83 6.80 -12.37
N LYS A 104 -5.70 5.83 -13.28
CA LYS A 104 -6.67 5.60 -14.34
C LYS A 104 -8.03 5.10 -13.83
N ARG A 105 -8.05 4.60 -12.60
CA ARG A 105 -9.25 4.07 -11.91
C ARG A 105 -9.70 4.98 -10.75
N GLY A 106 -9.20 6.23 -10.70
CA GLY A 106 -9.53 7.19 -9.66
C GLY A 106 -8.83 6.96 -8.32
N LEU A 107 -7.83 6.06 -8.26
CA LEU A 107 -7.09 5.80 -7.02
C LEU A 107 -5.78 6.59 -7.01
N ALA A 108 -5.50 7.27 -5.89
CA ALA A 108 -4.20 7.86 -5.60
C ALA A 108 -3.61 7.15 -4.38
N GLY A 109 -2.37 6.66 -4.49
CA GLY A 109 -1.68 5.95 -3.40
C GLY A 109 -0.74 6.88 -2.64
N ILE A 110 -0.77 6.80 -1.32
CA ILE A 110 0.30 7.27 -0.43
C ILE A 110 0.88 6.05 0.27
N VAL A 111 2.17 5.84 0.12
CA VAL A 111 2.88 4.79 0.85
C VAL A 111 3.80 5.43 1.87
N ALA A 112 3.63 5.07 3.13
CA ALA A 112 4.47 5.50 4.23
C ALA A 112 5.35 4.34 4.69
N THR A 113 6.62 4.62 4.96
CA THR A 113 7.57 3.62 5.44
C THR A 113 8.69 4.26 6.25
N GLN A 114 9.11 3.61 7.31
CA GLN A 114 10.32 3.96 8.07
C GLN A 114 11.58 3.26 7.52
N ARG A 115 11.42 2.32 6.59
CA ARG A 115 12.48 1.45 6.07
C ARG A 115 12.44 1.42 4.54
N LEU A 116 12.84 2.53 3.91
CA LEU A 116 12.79 2.69 2.45
C LEU A 116 13.58 1.60 1.69
N ALA A 117 14.71 1.17 2.24
CA ALA A 117 15.51 0.09 1.64
C ALA A 117 14.80 -1.26 1.61
N LYS A 118 13.82 -1.48 2.50
CA LYS A 118 12.99 -2.69 2.53
C LYS A 118 11.75 -2.62 1.62
N LEU A 119 11.43 -1.44 1.07
CA LEU A 119 10.31 -1.26 0.13
C LEU A 119 10.73 -1.67 -1.29
N ALA A 120 9.86 -2.38 -1.98
CA ALA A 120 10.08 -2.80 -3.36
C ALA A 120 10.34 -1.59 -4.29
N LYS A 121 11.39 -1.69 -5.10
CA LYS A 121 11.88 -0.58 -5.94
C LYS A 121 10.84 -0.09 -6.92
N ASN A 122 10.11 -0.97 -7.55
CA ASN A 122 9.05 -0.65 -8.51
C ASN A 122 7.89 0.14 -7.87
N VAL A 123 7.54 -0.14 -6.60
CA VAL A 123 6.51 0.60 -5.87
C VAL A 123 7.00 2.00 -5.50
N ALA A 124 8.23 2.10 -4.96
CA ALA A 124 8.81 3.38 -4.58
C ALA A 124 9.06 4.31 -5.77
N ALA A 125 9.54 3.76 -6.90
CA ALA A 125 9.88 4.54 -8.11
C ALA A 125 8.67 5.14 -8.82
N GLU A 126 7.46 4.63 -8.58
CA GLU A 126 6.23 5.17 -9.17
C GLU A 126 5.65 6.37 -8.39
N ALA A 127 6.23 6.72 -7.25
CA ALA A 127 5.82 7.89 -6.49
C ALA A 127 6.18 9.18 -7.24
N SER A 128 5.19 9.99 -7.57
CA SER A 128 5.39 11.30 -8.22
C SER A 128 5.87 12.38 -7.24
N ASN A 129 5.64 12.17 -5.95
CA ASN A 129 6.06 13.06 -4.87
C ASN A 129 6.76 12.24 -3.81
N PHE A 130 7.83 12.78 -3.25
CA PHE A 130 8.63 12.15 -2.24
C PHE A 130 8.79 13.09 -1.05
N LEU A 131 8.28 12.67 0.11
CA LEU A 131 8.43 13.39 1.38
C LEU A 131 9.34 12.56 2.27
N MET A 132 10.51 13.08 2.59
CA MET A 132 11.47 12.39 3.44
C MET A 132 11.74 13.22 4.69
N GLY A 133 11.53 12.61 5.83
CA GLY A 133 12.00 13.12 7.11
C GLY A 133 13.46 12.74 7.36
N ARG A 134 13.94 13.04 8.55
CA ARG A 134 15.29 12.67 8.97
C ARG A 134 15.42 11.15 9.06
N THR A 135 16.42 10.59 8.36
CA THR A 135 16.80 9.17 8.49
C THR A 135 18.22 9.02 9.04
N PHE A 136 18.49 7.93 9.75
CA PHE A 136 19.77 7.65 10.38
C PHE A 136 20.47 6.43 9.75
N LEU A 137 19.81 5.72 8.86
CA LEU A 137 20.36 4.51 8.25
C LEU A 137 20.97 4.83 6.89
N ASP A 138 22.27 4.62 6.74
CA ASP A 138 23.01 4.83 5.49
C ASP A 138 22.38 4.09 4.30
N ILE A 139 21.81 2.90 4.54
CA ILE A 139 21.14 2.12 3.50
C ILE A 139 19.84 2.80 3.00
N ASP A 140 19.09 3.45 3.88
CA ASP A 140 17.87 4.19 3.51
C ASP A 140 18.24 5.52 2.82
N MET A 141 19.30 6.19 3.26
CA MET A 141 19.85 7.38 2.59
C MET A 141 20.36 7.05 1.19
N ALA A 142 21.13 5.98 1.03
CA ALA A 142 21.61 5.53 -0.27
C ALA A 142 20.43 5.18 -1.21
N ARG A 143 19.37 4.59 -0.66
CA ARG A 143 18.18 4.24 -1.43
C ARG A 143 17.39 5.48 -1.86
N ALA A 144 17.28 6.48 -0.99
CA ALA A 144 16.65 7.75 -1.32
C ALA A 144 17.43 8.49 -2.41
N ALA A 145 18.76 8.56 -2.30
CA ALA A 145 19.62 9.15 -3.32
C ALA A 145 19.43 8.47 -4.68
N ASP A 146 19.40 7.14 -4.73
CA ASP A 146 19.14 6.36 -5.96
C ASP A 146 17.79 6.72 -6.60
N LEU A 147 16.72 6.81 -5.80
CA LEU A 147 15.37 7.09 -6.28
C LEU A 147 15.22 8.52 -6.79
N LEU A 148 15.92 9.47 -6.16
CA LEU A 148 15.86 10.90 -6.49
C LEU A 148 16.91 11.31 -7.53
N GLY A 149 17.80 10.39 -7.95
CA GLY A 149 18.90 10.70 -8.87
C GLY A 149 19.93 11.67 -8.28
N MET A 150 20.11 11.64 -6.96
CA MET A 150 21.03 12.51 -6.23
C MET A 150 22.35 11.79 -5.92
N ASP A 151 23.44 12.56 -5.84
CA ASP A 151 24.70 12.09 -5.27
C ASP A 151 24.54 11.83 -3.77
N ARG A 152 25.30 10.81 -3.25
CA ARG A 152 25.29 10.50 -1.80
C ARG A 152 25.55 11.72 -0.91
N ARG A 153 26.43 12.62 -1.34
CA ARG A 153 26.76 13.88 -0.63
C ARG A 153 25.62 14.89 -0.60
N GLN A 154 24.64 14.76 -1.49
CA GLN A 154 23.46 15.64 -1.55
C GLN A 154 22.32 15.09 -0.71
N ALA A 155 22.40 13.82 -0.31
CA ALA A 155 21.41 13.16 0.52
C ALA A 155 21.73 13.23 2.04
N GLU A 156 22.94 13.63 2.40
CA GLU A 156 23.39 13.95 3.77
C GLU A 156 22.99 15.40 4.16
#